data_76b421563547fb59f78fe1113e4df697
#
_entry.id   76b421563547fb59f78fe1113e4df697
#
_cell.length_a   1.000
_cell.length_b   1.000
_cell.length_c   1.000
_cell.angle_alpha   90.00
_cell.angle_beta   90.00
_cell.angle_gamma   90.00
#
_symmetry.space_group_name_H-M   'P 1'
#
loop_
_entity.id
_entity.type
_entity.pdbx_description
1 polymer ?
#
loop_
_entity_poly.entity_id
_entity_poly.type
_entity_poly.pdbx_seq_one_letter_code
_entity_poly.pdbx_strand_id
1 'polypeptide(L)'
;MAVLTALGVGVLVGVVVGALGAGGGILSVPALIYLLGQDPHDASAGSLVVVGLTAIVSLIAPARAGRVHWRDGATFGLMSVLGALVGSRASVAVDGTVLLALFCVMLAVVGVVMLLRGLRSRRGADDGEGSGTGGASERRGLLVVAAAATFTGFLTGFFGVGGGFIVVPMLVLALGFPMKEASGTSLLVMIVASSAGLAARVGTHSNVDWPVVLAFAAASMVGGILGGPLTKRASASTLTTAFGILLLGVCAMTAYNLLAA
;
A
#
# COMPACT_ATOMS: atom_id res chain seq x y z
N MET A 1 0.84 -20.99 18.95
CA MET A 1 1.18 -19.58 19.22
C MET A 1 1.22 -18.76 17.91
N ALA A 2 2.00 -19.14 16.90
CA ALA A 2 2.14 -18.39 15.64
C ALA A 2 0.81 -18.06 14.92
N VAL A 3 -0.14 -18.99 14.86
CA VAL A 3 -1.46 -18.76 14.23
C VAL A 3 -2.30 -17.75 15.02
N LEU A 4 -2.25 -17.75 16.36
CA LEU A 4 -2.99 -16.77 17.18
C LEU A 4 -2.42 -15.34 17.01
N THR A 5 -1.11 -15.21 16.96
CA THR A 5 -0.46 -13.91 16.66
C THR A 5 -0.76 -13.47 15.25
N ALA A 6 -0.77 -14.39 14.26
CA ALA A 6 -1.15 -14.11 12.89
C ALA A 6 -2.58 -13.57 12.78
N LEU A 7 -3.53 -14.14 13.53
CA LEU A 7 -4.92 -13.66 13.55
C LEU A 7 -5.03 -12.24 14.13
N GLY A 8 -4.42 -11.98 15.30
CA GLY A 8 -4.48 -10.66 15.94
C GLY A 8 -3.85 -9.56 15.09
N VAL A 9 -2.62 -9.80 14.60
CA VAL A 9 -1.90 -8.86 13.75
C VAL A 9 -2.58 -8.70 12.39
N GLY A 10 -3.09 -9.81 11.82
CA GLY A 10 -3.82 -9.81 10.57
C GLY A 10 -5.04 -8.88 10.60
N VAL A 11 -5.87 -8.95 11.66
CA VAL A 11 -7.02 -8.05 11.81
C VAL A 11 -6.58 -6.58 11.86
N LEU A 12 -5.55 -6.24 12.63
CA LEU A 12 -5.03 -4.86 12.70
C LEU A 12 -4.54 -4.37 11.35
N VAL A 13 -3.73 -5.18 10.66
CA VAL A 13 -3.26 -4.87 9.30
C VAL A 13 -4.44 -4.69 8.35
N GLY A 14 -5.42 -5.59 8.40
CA GLY A 14 -6.61 -5.51 7.57
C GLY A 14 -7.42 -4.24 7.80
N VAL A 15 -7.62 -3.81 9.05
CA VAL A 15 -8.33 -2.55 9.38
C VAL A 15 -7.59 -1.36 8.76
N VAL A 16 -6.26 -1.31 8.87
CA VAL A 16 -5.43 -0.27 8.28
C VAL A 16 -5.56 -0.26 6.75
N VAL A 17 -5.52 -1.44 6.12
CA VAL A 17 -5.70 -1.58 4.66
C VAL A 17 -7.07 -1.10 4.22
N GLY A 18 -8.11 -1.56 4.90
CA GLY A 18 -9.50 -1.21 4.56
C GLY A 18 -9.82 0.26 4.81
N ALA A 19 -9.22 0.88 5.85
CA ALA A 19 -9.44 2.27 6.18
C ALA A 19 -8.64 3.25 5.30
N LEU A 20 -7.37 2.95 5.05
CA LEU A 20 -6.44 3.86 4.38
C LEU A 20 -6.19 3.52 2.92
N GLY A 21 -6.56 2.31 2.46
CA GLY A 21 -6.16 1.80 1.15
C GLY A 21 -4.65 1.64 1.01
N ALA A 22 -3.95 1.59 2.16
CA ALA A 22 -2.50 1.75 2.26
C ALA A 22 -1.69 0.57 1.73
N GLY A 23 -2.35 -0.48 1.27
CA GLY A 23 -1.67 -1.70 0.89
C GLY A 23 -1.07 -2.43 2.09
N GLY A 24 -1.66 -3.56 2.44
CA GLY A 24 -1.19 -4.39 3.55
C GLY A 24 0.28 -4.78 3.48
N GLY A 25 0.90 -4.70 2.31
CA GLY A 25 2.28 -5.11 2.10
C GLY A 25 3.29 -4.41 3.02
N ILE A 26 3.09 -3.11 3.29
CA ILE A 26 3.99 -2.35 4.17
C ILE A 26 4.00 -2.87 5.61
N LEU A 27 2.88 -3.42 6.08
CA LEU A 27 2.75 -4.01 7.41
C LEU A 27 2.85 -5.53 7.38
N SER A 28 2.38 -6.18 6.30
CA SER A 28 2.37 -7.64 6.19
C SER A 28 3.77 -8.22 6.09
N VAL A 29 4.69 -7.61 5.31
CA VAL A 29 6.05 -8.10 5.19
C VAL A 29 6.79 -8.04 6.53
N PRO A 30 6.88 -6.88 7.23
CA PRO A 30 7.46 -6.85 8.56
C PRO A 30 6.77 -7.78 9.57
N ALA A 31 5.44 -7.89 9.51
CA ALA A 31 4.70 -8.78 10.39
C ALA A 31 5.05 -10.25 10.16
N LEU A 32 5.14 -10.69 8.90
CA LEU A 32 5.50 -12.05 8.55
C LEU A 32 6.95 -12.38 8.96
N ILE A 33 7.89 -11.43 8.78
CA ILE A 33 9.30 -11.61 9.13
C ILE A 33 9.49 -11.57 10.66
N TYR A 34 9.12 -10.44 11.29
CA TYR A 34 9.50 -10.17 12.69
C TYR A 34 8.58 -10.81 13.72
N LEU A 35 7.28 -10.98 13.41
CA LEU A 35 6.31 -11.55 14.36
C LEU A 35 6.04 -13.03 14.10
N LEU A 36 6.16 -13.48 12.85
CA LEU A 36 5.84 -14.86 12.46
C LEU A 36 7.08 -15.64 12.03
N GLY A 37 8.28 -15.03 12.05
CA GLY A 37 9.57 -15.70 11.86
C GLY A 37 9.78 -16.29 10.47
N GLN A 38 9.09 -15.77 9.44
CA GLN A 38 9.26 -16.24 8.07
C GLN A 38 10.52 -15.67 7.42
N ASP A 39 11.12 -16.45 6.51
CA ASP A 39 12.21 -15.96 5.68
C ASP A 39 11.75 -14.77 4.81
N PRO A 40 12.58 -13.74 4.59
CA PRO A 40 12.22 -12.56 3.82
C PRO A 40 11.67 -12.84 2.41
N HIS A 41 12.21 -13.86 1.72
CA HIS A 41 11.72 -14.25 0.39
C HIS A 41 10.33 -14.86 0.45
N ASP A 42 10.08 -15.74 1.43
CA ASP A 42 8.79 -16.40 1.65
C ASP A 42 7.74 -15.42 2.18
N ALA A 43 8.13 -14.53 3.10
CA ALA A 43 7.29 -13.44 3.58
C ALA A 43 6.84 -12.50 2.46
N SER A 44 7.75 -12.18 1.53
CA SER A 44 7.43 -11.37 0.36
C SER A 44 6.43 -12.07 -0.57
N ALA A 45 6.56 -13.38 -0.80
CA ALA A 45 5.59 -14.15 -1.59
C ALA A 45 4.24 -14.27 -0.88
N GLY A 46 4.24 -14.60 0.42
CA GLY A 46 3.05 -14.69 1.24
C GLY A 46 2.30 -13.35 1.36
N SER A 47 3.04 -12.23 1.46
CA SER A 47 2.44 -10.91 1.54
C SER A 47 1.63 -10.54 0.29
N LEU A 48 2.04 -10.96 -0.91
CA LEU A 48 1.27 -10.72 -2.14
C LEU A 48 -0.11 -11.40 -2.09
N VAL A 49 -0.18 -12.61 -1.53
CA VAL A 49 -1.46 -13.32 -1.34
C VAL A 49 -2.33 -12.57 -0.33
N VAL A 50 -1.77 -12.21 0.83
CA VAL A 50 -2.46 -11.46 1.88
C VAL A 50 -3.01 -10.14 1.33
N VAL A 51 -2.14 -9.36 0.66
CA VAL A 51 -2.51 -8.04 0.09
C VAL A 51 -3.58 -8.18 -0.98
N GLY A 52 -3.42 -9.13 -1.91
CA GLY A 52 -4.39 -9.37 -2.98
C GLY A 52 -5.77 -9.73 -2.44
N LEU A 53 -5.85 -10.71 -1.53
CA LEU A 53 -7.11 -11.14 -0.93
C LEU A 53 -7.75 -10.04 -0.08
N THR A 54 -6.95 -9.35 0.75
CA THR A 54 -7.43 -8.25 1.58
C THR A 54 -7.94 -7.09 0.71
N ALA A 55 -7.24 -6.77 -0.38
CA ALA A 55 -7.63 -5.71 -1.29
C ALA A 55 -8.95 -6.03 -2.01
N ILE A 56 -9.17 -7.28 -2.46
CA ILE A 56 -10.43 -7.72 -3.09
C ILE A 56 -11.61 -7.47 -2.15
N VAL A 57 -11.48 -7.88 -0.90
CA VAL A 57 -12.56 -7.73 0.08
C VAL A 57 -12.74 -6.26 0.49
N SER A 58 -11.65 -5.54 0.73
CA SER A 58 -11.67 -4.13 1.12
C SER A 58 -12.20 -3.21 0.01
N LEU A 59 -12.07 -3.61 -1.26
CA LEU A 59 -12.57 -2.87 -2.43
C LEU A 59 -14.09 -2.79 -2.47
N ILE A 60 -14.80 -3.74 -1.87
CA ILE A 60 -16.27 -3.80 -1.93
C ILE A 60 -16.91 -2.51 -1.38
N ALA A 61 -16.42 -2.00 -0.26
CA ALA A 61 -16.98 -0.82 0.39
C ALA A 61 -16.78 0.48 -0.43
N PRO A 62 -15.58 0.84 -0.90
CA PRO A 62 -15.37 2.00 -1.77
C PRO A 62 -16.02 1.83 -3.16
N ALA A 63 -16.07 0.61 -3.72
CA ALA A 63 -16.74 0.35 -4.99
C ALA A 63 -18.24 0.64 -4.91
N ARG A 64 -18.92 0.15 -3.86
CA ARG A 64 -20.33 0.45 -3.62
C ARG A 64 -20.61 1.93 -3.33
N ALA A 65 -19.62 2.65 -2.84
CA ALA A 65 -19.71 4.07 -2.57
C ALA A 65 -19.37 4.97 -3.78
N GLY A 66 -19.09 4.38 -4.96
CA GLY A 66 -18.71 5.12 -6.18
C GLY A 66 -17.37 5.84 -6.10
N ARG A 67 -16.46 5.41 -5.20
CA ARG A 67 -15.16 6.07 -4.94
C ARG A 67 -13.99 5.39 -5.64
N VAL A 68 -14.25 4.56 -6.62
CA VAL A 68 -13.22 3.81 -7.36
C VAL A 68 -13.22 4.28 -8.81
N HIS A 69 -12.10 4.80 -9.24
CA HIS A 69 -11.85 5.14 -10.64
C HIS A 69 -11.34 3.90 -11.37
N TRP A 70 -12.26 3.10 -11.91
CA TRP A 70 -11.96 1.80 -12.52
C TRP A 70 -10.98 1.90 -13.68
N ARG A 71 -11.19 2.87 -14.58
CA ARG A 71 -10.33 3.06 -15.76
C ARG A 71 -8.93 3.50 -15.36
N ASP A 72 -8.83 4.51 -14.50
CA ASP A 72 -7.55 5.06 -14.06
C ASP A 72 -6.79 4.04 -13.21
N GLY A 73 -7.48 3.32 -12.31
CA GLY A 73 -6.90 2.26 -11.51
C GLY A 73 -6.41 1.07 -12.33
N ALA A 74 -7.17 0.64 -13.35
CA ALA A 74 -6.75 -0.45 -14.23
C ALA A 74 -5.56 -0.05 -15.11
N THR A 75 -5.59 1.14 -15.74
CA THR A 75 -4.48 1.65 -16.54
C THR A 75 -3.22 1.87 -15.70
N PHE A 76 -3.37 2.47 -14.52
CA PHE A 76 -2.27 2.66 -13.58
C PHE A 76 -1.69 1.31 -13.12
N GLY A 77 -2.55 0.36 -12.76
CA GLY A 77 -2.14 -0.99 -12.36
C GLY A 77 -1.37 -1.72 -13.44
N LEU A 78 -1.87 -1.74 -14.68
CA LEU A 78 -1.20 -2.39 -15.81
C LEU A 78 0.15 -1.73 -16.15
N MET A 79 0.22 -0.40 -16.14
CA MET A 79 1.47 0.32 -16.40
C MET A 79 2.48 0.12 -15.26
N SER A 80 2.01 -0.01 -14.02
CA SER A 80 2.88 -0.28 -12.87
C SER A 80 3.56 -1.65 -12.93
N VAL A 81 2.96 -2.63 -13.60
CA VAL A 81 3.56 -3.97 -13.77
C VAL A 81 4.89 -3.90 -14.52
N LEU A 82 4.98 -3.09 -15.59
CA LEU A 82 6.22 -2.90 -16.34
C LEU A 82 7.33 -2.32 -15.46
N GLY A 83 6.99 -1.28 -14.68
CA GLY A 83 7.91 -0.70 -13.70
C GLY A 83 8.36 -1.71 -12.65
N ALA A 84 7.42 -2.52 -12.12
CA ALA A 84 7.71 -3.52 -11.11
C ALA A 84 8.67 -4.62 -11.59
N LEU A 85 8.55 -5.06 -12.84
CA LEU A 85 9.47 -6.03 -13.44
C LEU A 85 10.90 -5.46 -13.52
N VAL A 86 11.06 -4.21 -13.94
CA VAL A 86 12.38 -3.54 -14.00
C VAL A 86 12.92 -3.32 -12.59
N GLY A 87 12.09 -2.83 -11.68
CA GLY A 87 12.46 -2.59 -10.27
C GLY A 87 12.90 -3.85 -9.55
N SER A 88 12.18 -4.96 -9.73
CA SER A 88 12.52 -6.23 -9.08
C SER A 88 13.86 -6.80 -9.57
N ARG A 89 14.21 -6.60 -10.86
CA ARG A 89 15.53 -6.97 -11.37
C ARG A 89 16.64 -6.05 -10.84
N ALA A 90 16.36 -4.76 -10.72
CA ALA A 90 17.32 -3.80 -10.17
C ALA A 90 17.59 -4.07 -8.66
N SER A 91 16.60 -4.55 -7.90
CA SER A 91 16.76 -4.85 -6.47
C SER A 91 17.78 -5.97 -6.19
N VAL A 92 17.92 -6.94 -7.12
CA VAL A 92 18.89 -8.04 -6.98
C VAL A 92 20.33 -7.55 -7.03
N ALA A 93 20.58 -6.42 -7.72
CA ALA A 93 21.91 -5.83 -7.84
C ALA A 93 22.31 -4.95 -6.64
N VAL A 94 21.40 -4.73 -5.69
CA VAL A 94 21.60 -3.83 -4.54
C VAL A 94 21.69 -4.63 -3.25
N ASP A 95 22.66 -4.28 -2.42
CA ASP A 95 22.81 -4.86 -1.08
C ASP A 95 21.56 -4.64 -0.23
N GLY A 96 21.15 -5.67 0.53
CA GLY A 96 19.92 -5.63 1.34
C GLY A 96 19.90 -4.50 2.36
N THR A 97 21.05 -4.15 2.95
CA THR A 97 21.17 -3.05 3.91
C THR A 97 20.93 -1.69 3.24
N VAL A 98 21.50 -1.50 2.05
CA VAL A 98 21.28 -0.29 1.24
C VAL A 98 19.82 -0.20 0.80
N LEU A 99 19.22 -1.32 0.41
CA LEU A 99 17.80 -1.38 0.02
C LEU A 99 16.89 -0.95 1.18
N LEU A 100 17.14 -1.46 2.39
CA LEU A 100 16.40 -1.07 3.60
C LEU A 100 16.60 0.40 3.96
N ALA A 101 17.82 0.92 3.84
CA ALA A 101 18.11 2.32 4.10
C ALA A 101 17.36 3.25 3.11
N LEU A 102 17.39 2.93 1.81
CA LEU A 102 16.63 3.65 0.78
C LEU A 102 15.12 3.57 1.02
N PHE A 103 14.63 2.41 1.48
CA PHE A 103 13.24 2.23 1.86
C PHE A 103 12.84 3.14 3.02
N CYS A 104 13.67 3.21 4.09
CA CYS A 104 13.44 4.13 5.21
C CYS A 104 13.41 5.59 4.76
N VAL A 105 14.34 6.02 3.93
CA VAL A 105 14.37 7.39 3.39
C VAL A 105 13.08 7.69 2.62
N MET A 106 12.67 6.77 1.77
CA MET A 106 11.43 6.93 0.99
C MET A 106 10.20 7.01 1.92
N LEU A 107 10.10 6.14 2.92
CA LEU A 107 9.00 6.16 3.90
C LEU A 107 8.99 7.47 4.68
N ALA A 108 10.16 7.98 5.09
CA ALA A 108 10.28 9.25 5.79
C ALA A 108 9.79 10.41 4.91
N VAL A 109 10.26 10.49 3.67
CA VAL A 109 9.88 11.58 2.73
C VAL A 109 8.37 11.55 2.48
N VAL A 110 7.82 10.39 2.09
CA VAL A 110 6.39 10.26 1.79
C VAL A 110 5.55 10.48 3.05
N GLY A 111 5.97 9.94 4.20
CA GLY A 111 5.30 10.11 5.47
C GLY A 111 5.22 11.57 5.91
N VAL A 112 6.34 12.29 5.83
CA VAL A 112 6.38 13.73 6.17
C VAL A 112 5.50 14.55 5.22
N VAL A 113 5.59 14.30 3.91
CA VAL A 113 4.76 15.01 2.91
C VAL A 113 3.27 14.78 3.17
N MET A 114 2.86 13.53 3.43
CA MET A 114 1.47 13.20 3.73
C MET A 114 1.00 13.82 5.05
N LEU A 115 1.84 13.78 6.09
CA LEU A 115 1.54 14.39 7.38
C LEU A 115 1.35 15.91 7.26
N LEU A 116 2.30 16.60 6.62
CA LEU A 116 2.21 18.04 6.40
C LEU A 116 0.97 18.43 5.57
N ARG A 117 0.65 17.65 4.54
CA ARG A 117 -0.54 17.89 3.71
C ARG A 117 -1.83 17.68 4.52
N GLY A 118 -1.89 16.63 5.33
CA GLY A 118 -3.04 16.38 6.20
C GLY A 118 -3.24 17.47 7.25
N LEU A 119 -2.17 17.97 7.85
CA LEU A 119 -2.22 19.06 8.84
C LEU A 119 -2.61 20.40 8.20
N ARG A 120 -2.08 20.72 7.00
CA ARG A 120 -2.47 21.92 6.25
C ARG A 120 -3.94 21.89 5.85
N SER A 121 -4.45 20.75 5.40
CA SER A 121 -5.87 20.58 5.06
C SER A 121 -6.79 20.75 6.27
N ARG A 122 -6.31 20.46 7.50
CA ARG A 122 -7.08 20.74 8.73
C ARG A 122 -7.14 22.24 9.04
N ARG A 123 -6.05 22.96 8.81
CA ARG A 123 -6.00 24.41 9.06
C ARG A 123 -6.76 25.23 8.03
N GLY A 124 -6.80 24.77 6.76
CA GLY A 124 -7.56 25.43 5.70
C GLY A 124 -9.07 25.07 5.69
N ALA A 125 -9.52 24.15 6.52
CA ALA A 125 -10.94 23.85 6.69
C ALA A 125 -11.68 24.92 7.51
N ASP A 126 -10.96 25.80 8.21
CA ASP A 126 -11.52 26.97 8.91
C ASP A 126 -11.75 28.17 7.95
N ASP A 127 -11.15 28.19 6.75
CA ASP A 127 -11.23 29.29 5.78
C ASP A 127 -11.95 28.93 4.46
N GLY A 128 -13.04 28.21 4.55
CA GLY A 128 -13.92 27.96 3.40
C GLY A 128 -13.52 26.79 2.50
N GLU A 129 -14.52 26.03 2.12
CA GLU A 129 -14.48 24.89 1.18
C GLU A 129 -13.60 25.19 -0.05
N GLY A 130 -12.34 24.78 0.04
CA GLY A 130 -11.47 24.71 -1.13
C GLY A 130 -12.00 23.62 -2.05
N SER A 131 -12.78 24.03 -3.04
CA SER A 131 -13.30 23.25 -4.16
C SER A 131 -12.20 22.36 -4.73
N GLY A 132 -12.23 21.10 -4.35
CA GLY A 132 -11.60 20.04 -5.13
C GLY A 132 -12.36 19.99 -6.45
N THR A 133 -11.85 20.67 -7.46
CA THR A 133 -12.34 20.59 -8.81
C THR A 133 -12.37 19.14 -9.26
N GLY A 134 -13.56 18.53 -9.17
CA GLY A 134 -13.91 17.28 -9.83
C GLY A 134 -13.91 17.47 -11.36
N GLY A 135 -12.78 17.82 -11.92
CA GLY A 135 -12.61 18.09 -13.34
C GLY A 135 -11.15 18.02 -13.80
N ALA A 136 -10.21 17.80 -12.87
CA ALA A 136 -8.78 17.77 -13.22
C ALA A 136 -8.29 16.41 -13.77
N SER A 137 -9.11 15.36 -13.71
CA SER A 137 -8.73 14.03 -14.21
C SER A 137 -8.70 13.96 -15.74
N GLU A 138 -9.48 14.76 -16.43
CA GLU A 138 -9.56 14.70 -17.91
C GLU A 138 -8.39 15.35 -18.66
N ARG A 139 -7.48 16.08 -17.98
CA ARG A 139 -6.41 16.83 -18.66
C ARG A 139 -4.99 16.61 -18.17
N ARG A 140 -4.76 15.76 -17.20
CA ARG A 140 -3.38 15.33 -16.95
C ARG A 140 -3.04 14.27 -17.98
N GLY A 141 -2.21 14.65 -18.95
CA GLY A 141 -1.93 13.83 -20.12
C GLY A 141 -1.58 12.40 -19.73
N LEU A 142 -2.00 11.43 -20.53
CA LEU A 142 -1.71 9.99 -20.37
C LEU A 142 -0.25 9.72 -20.01
N LEU A 143 0.67 10.58 -20.44
CA LEU A 143 2.09 10.54 -20.12
C LEU A 143 2.39 10.72 -18.62
N VAL A 144 1.67 11.63 -17.93
CA VAL A 144 1.87 11.84 -16.47
C VAL A 144 1.39 10.62 -15.69
N VAL A 145 0.24 10.06 -16.10
CA VAL A 145 -0.31 8.83 -15.49
C VAL A 145 0.64 7.67 -15.73
N ALA A 146 1.14 7.51 -16.95
CA ALA A 146 2.08 6.46 -17.32
C ALA A 146 3.41 6.57 -16.54
N ALA A 147 3.99 7.77 -16.49
CA ALA A 147 5.22 8.02 -15.75
C ALA A 147 5.04 7.76 -14.24
N ALA A 148 3.95 8.26 -13.65
CA ALA A 148 3.64 8.03 -12.24
C ALA A 148 3.41 6.53 -11.94
N ALA A 149 2.68 5.83 -12.80
CA ALA A 149 2.41 4.41 -12.66
C ALA A 149 3.69 3.57 -12.80
N THR A 150 4.51 3.84 -13.83
CA THR A 150 5.78 3.12 -14.06
C THR A 150 6.75 3.37 -12.91
N PHE A 151 6.88 4.62 -12.44
CA PHE A 151 7.71 4.97 -11.30
C PHE A 151 7.23 4.29 -10.00
N THR A 152 5.92 4.31 -9.75
CA THR A 152 5.31 3.61 -8.62
C THR A 152 5.57 2.10 -8.71
N GLY A 153 5.38 1.53 -9.89
CA GLY A 153 5.68 0.13 -10.16
C GLY A 153 7.15 -0.20 -9.91
N PHE A 154 8.06 0.64 -10.42
CA PHE A 154 9.49 0.48 -10.19
C PHE A 154 9.83 0.44 -8.69
N LEU A 155 9.37 1.42 -7.93
CA LEU A 155 9.58 1.45 -6.47
C LEU A 155 8.96 0.23 -5.78
N THR A 156 7.77 -0.18 -6.21
CA THR A 156 7.08 -1.38 -5.71
C THR A 156 7.89 -2.65 -5.93
N GLY A 157 8.38 -2.85 -7.14
CA GLY A 157 9.21 -4.00 -7.50
C GLY A 157 10.59 -3.95 -6.84
N PHE A 158 11.19 -2.76 -6.79
CA PHE A 158 12.50 -2.53 -6.19
C PHE A 158 12.52 -2.85 -4.69
N PHE A 159 11.53 -2.38 -3.94
CA PHE A 159 11.42 -2.65 -2.50
C PHE A 159 10.71 -3.96 -2.16
N GLY A 160 10.03 -4.59 -3.10
CA GLY A 160 9.37 -5.88 -2.89
C GLY A 160 8.17 -5.87 -1.92
N VAL A 161 7.60 -4.70 -1.61
CA VAL A 161 6.60 -4.50 -0.54
C VAL A 161 5.15 -4.48 -1.05
N GLY A 162 4.88 -4.97 -2.26
CA GLY A 162 3.51 -5.08 -2.78
C GLY A 162 2.80 -3.76 -3.11
N GLY A 163 3.52 -2.63 -3.17
CA GLY A 163 3.15 -1.37 -3.84
C GLY A 163 2.07 -0.48 -3.28
N GLY A 164 1.15 -0.97 -2.50
CA GLY A 164 -0.03 -0.20 -2.11
C GLY A 164 0.28 1.10 -1.37
N PHE A 165 1.34 1.14 -0.60
CA PHE A 165 1.72 2.31 0.20
C PHE A 165 2.28 3.48 -0.64
N ILE A 166 2.82 3.22 -1.83
CA ILE A 166 3.29 4.25 -2.77
C ILE A 166 2.14 4.68 -3.69
N VAL A 167 1.25 3.76 -4.04
CA VAL A 167 0.11 4.04 -4.94
C VAL A 167 -0.77 5.16 -4.39
N VAL A 168 -1.16 5.11 -3.10
CA VAL A 168 -2.01 6.14 -2.50
C VAL A 168 -1.36 7.53 -2.56
N PRO A 169 -0.12 7.75 -2.09
CA PRO A 169 0.56 9.03 -2.25
C PRO A 169 0.66 9.48 -3.70
N MET A 170 0.96 8.59 -4.63
CA MET A 170 1.06 8.95 -6.04
C MET A 170 -0.27 9.36 -6.65
N LEU A 171 -1.36 8.67 -6.32
CA LEU A 171 -2.71 9.09 -6.73
C LEU A 171 -3.08 10.46 -6.15
N VAL A 172 -2.71 10.72 -4.89
CA VAL A 172 -3.00 12.00 -4.23
C VAL A 172 -2.09 13.13 -4.69
N LEU A 173 -0.77 12.90 -4.81
CA LEU A 173 0.23 13.93 -5.10
C LEU A 173 0.38 14.19 -6.59
N ALA A 174 0.51 13.13 -7.40
CA ALA A 174 0.75 13.24 -8.82
C ALA A 174 -0.54 13.41 -9.62
N LEU A 175 -1.60 12.65 -9.28
CA LEU A 175 -2.87 12.68 -10.00
C LEU A 175 -3.92 13.60 -9.35
N GLY A 176 -3.69 14.07 -8.10
CA GLY A 176 -4.58 15.02 -7.42
C GLY A 176 -5.90 14.43 -6.95
N PHE A 177 -5.97 13.11 -6.81
CA PHE A 177 -7.18 12.46 -6.31
C PHE A 177 -7.45 12.83 -4.85
N PRO A 178 -8.72 13.05 -4.46
CA PRO A 178 -9.08 13.13 -3.05
C PRO A 178 -8.67 11.85 -2.32
N MET A 179 -8.23 11.94 -1.08
CA MET A 179 -7.72 10.80 -0.31
C MET A 179 -8.68 9.60 -0.29
N LYS A 180 -9.99 9.84 -0.22
CA LYS A 180 -11.01 8.77 -0.20
C LYS A 180 -11.11 8.02 -1.53
N GLU A 181 -10.92 8.70 -2.65
CA GLU A 181 -10.94 8.10 -3.99
C GLU A 181 -9.60 7.42 -4.28
N ALA A 182 -8.49 8.05 -3.90
CA ALA A 182 -7.16 7.46 -3.96
C ALA A 182 -7.08 6.15 -3.19
N SER A 183 -7.63 6.11 -1.96
CA SER A 183 -7.72 4.90 -1.14
C SER A 183 -8.53 3.78 -1.81
N GLY A 184 -9.67 4.09 -2.43
CA GLY A 184 -10.47 3.10 -3.15
C GLY A 184 -9.79 2.61 -4.43
N THR A 185 -9.23 3.53 -5.22
CA THR A 185 -8.57 3.22 -6.49
C THR A 185 -7.26 2.45 -6.28
N SER A 186 -6.53 2.73 -5.20
CA SER A 186 -5.30 1.99 -4.85
C SER A 186 -5.55 0.51 -4.58
N LEU A 187 -6.70 0.15 -3.99
CA LEU A 187 -7.05 -1.26 -3.78
C LEU A 187 -7.19 -2.02 -5.10
N LEU A 188 -7.75 -1.38 -6.14
CA LEU A 188 -7.80 -1.97 -7.48
C LEU A 188 -6.40 -2.16 -8.08
N VAL A 189 -5.55 -1.13 -7.97
CA VAL A 189 -4.15 -1.22 -8.42
C VAL A 189 -3.41 -2.36 -7.71
N MET A 190 -3.66 -2.53 -6.41
CA MET A 190 -3.04 -3.61 -5.62
C MET A 190 -3.48 -4.99 -6.06
N ILE A 191 -4.76 -5.18 -6.40
CA ILE A 191 -5.25 -6.45 -6.95
C ILE A 191 -4.48 -6.79 -8.23
N VAL A 192 -4.35 -5.83 -9.14
CA VAL A 192 -3.60 -6.02 -10.40
C VAL A 192 -2.13 -6.31 -10.11
N ALA A 193 -1.48 -5.53 -9.26
CA ALA A 193 -0.07 -5.67 -8.92
C ALA A 193 0.22 -7.01 -8.20
N SER A 194 -0.64 -7.41 -7.25
CA SER A 194 -0.49 -8.68 -6.54
C SER A 194 -0.69 -9.87 -7.45
N SER A 195 -1.68 -9.81 -8.35
CA SER A 195 -1.92 -10.87 -9.34
C SER A 195 -0.73 -11.02 -10.30
N ALA A 196 -0.17 -9.91 -10.78
CA ALA A 196 1.02 -9.91 -11.62
C ALA A 196 2.25 -10.43 -10.87
N GLY A 197 2.45 -10.01 -9.61
CA GLY A 197 3.55 -10.46 -8.76
C GLY A 197 3.47 -11.95 -8.45
N LEU A 198 2.27 -12.48 -8.20
CA LEU A 198 2.06 -13.93 -8.02
C LEU A 198 2.32 -14.70 -9.31
N ALA A 199 1.82 -14.21 -10.45
CA ALA A 199 2.07 -14.84 -11.75
C ALA A 199 3.57 -14.89 -12.09
N ALA A 200 4.34 -13.85 -11.76
CA ALA A 200 5.79 -13.82 -11.99
C ALA A 200 6.56 -14.81 -11.10
N ARG A 201 5.97 -15.26 -9.99
CA ARG A 201 6.58 -16.22 -9.04
C ARG A 201 6.13 -17.66 -9.25
N VAL A 202 5.25 -17.94 -10.19
CA VAL A 202 4.87 -19.30 -10.57
C VAL A 202 6.12 -20.04 -11.05
N GLY A 203 6.46 -21.14 -10.37
CA GLY A 203 7.66 -21.95 -10.68
C GLY A 203 8.91 -21.62 -9.86
N THR A 204 8.88 -20.62 -8.98
CA THR A 204 9.95 -20.42 -8.00
C THR A 204 9.69 -21.28 -6.76
N HIS A 205 10.74 -21.98 -6.30
CA HIS A 205 10.67 -22.76 -5.07
C HIS A 205 10.63 -21.81 -3.87
N SER A 206 9.45 -21.58 -3.32
CA SER A 206 9.27 -20.87 -2.05
C SER A 206 8.68 -21.83 -1.02
N ASN A 207 9.30 -21.93 0.15
CA ASN A 207 8.82 -22.72 1.29
C ASN A 207 7.88 -21.89 2.16
N VAL A 208 6.83 -21.33 1.55
CA VAL A 208 5.85 -20.50 2.27
C VAL A 208 5.07 -21.36 3.26
N ASP A 209 5.01 -20.94 4.52
CA ASP A 209 4.11 -21.52 5.52
C ASP A 209 2.66 -21.12 5.22
N TRP A 210 2.03 -21.88 4.33
CA TRP A 210 0.66 -21.61 3.86
C TRP A 210 -0.38 -21.51 4.97
N PRO A 211 -0.39 -22.39 6.00
CA PRO A 211 -1.28 -22.27 7.15
C PRO A 211 -1.21 -20.90 7.82
N VAL A 212 -0.02 -20.39 8.07
CA VAL A 212 0.19 -19.08 8.71
C VAL A 212 -0.24 -17.94 7.78
N VAL A 213 0.15 -17.99 6.51
CA VAL A 213 -0.20 -16.96 5.51
C VAL A 213 -1.71 -16.90 5.28
N LEU A 214 -2.38 -18.04 5.15
CA LEU A 214 -3.84 -18.09 4.96
C LEU A 214 -4.60 -17.63 6.21
N ALA A 215 -4.15 -18.00 7.41
CA ALA A 215 -4.73 -17.50 8.66
C ALA A 215 -4.59 -15.98 8.78
N PHE A 216 -3.41 -15.45 8.45
CA PHE A 216 -3.15 -14.01 8.41
C PHE A 216 -4.00 -13.31 7.35
N ALA A 217 -4.13 -13.89 6.14
CA ALA A 217 -4.96 -13.36 5.07
C ALA A 217 -6.45 -13.32 5.47
N ALA A 218 -6.97 -14.40 6.03
CA ALA A 218 -8.36 -14.47 6.50
C ALA A 218 -8.65 -13.42 7.59
N ALA A 219 -7.74 -13.26 8.55
CA ALA A 219 -7.83 -12.23 9.58
C ALA A 219 -7.77 -10.83 8.98
N SER A 220 -6.88 -10.60 8.01
CA SER A 220 -6.75 -9.33 7.30
C SER A 220 -7.99 -9.00 6.46
N MET A 221 -8.64 -9.99 5.86
CA MET A 221 -9.91 -9.81 5.16
C MET A 221 -11.02 -9.32 6.11
N VAL A 222 -11.13 -9.93 7.29
CA VAL A 222 -12.08 -9.49 8.33
C VAL A 222 -11.77 -8.05 8.75
N GLY A 223 -10.50 -7.75 9.04
CA GLY A 223 -10.04 -6.40 9.34
C GLY A 223 -10.36 -5.40 8.22
N GLY A 224 -10.17 -5.79 6.97
CA GLY A 224 -10.47 -4.98 5.78
C GLY A 224 -11.94 -4.58 5.67
N ILE A 225 -12.86 -5.50 5.99
CA ILE A 225 -14.30 -5.22 6.06
C ILE A 225 -14.58 -4.20 7.18
N LEU A 226 -13.98 -4.38 8.34
CA LEU A 226 -14.16 -3.49 9.50
C LEU A 226 -13.56 -2.09 9.26
N GLY A 227 -12.47 -2.00 8.47
CA GLY A 227 -11.83 -0.74 8.10
C GLY A 227 -12.66 0.14 7.15
N GLY A 228 -13.47 -0.47 6.28
CA GLY A 228 -14.30 0.26 5.31
C GLY A 228 -15.28 1.29 5.93
N PRO A 229 -16.04 0.99 6.98
CA PRO A 229 -16.88 1.95 7.69
C PRO A 229 -16.10 3.10 8.33
N LEU A 230 -14.86 2.87 8.80
CA LEU A 230 -13.99 3.92 9.34
C LEU A 230 -13.68 4.99 8.29
N THR A 231 -13.40 4.58 7.06
CA THR A 231 -13.16 5.52 5.93
C THR A 231 -14.36 6.41 5.64
N LYS A 232 -15.58 5.90 5.84
CA LYS A 232 -16.81 6.68 5.63
C LYS A 232 -16.94 7.81 6.66
N ARG A 233 -16.60 7.55 7.92
CA ARG A 233 -16.75 8.48 9.05
C ARG A 233 -15.58 9.45 9.17
N ALA A 234 -14.38 9.07 8.74
CA ALA A 234 -13.19 9.89 8.84
C ALA A 234 -13.17 10.99 7.76
N SER A 235 -12.65 12.18 8.11
CA SER A 235 -12.37 13.23 7.14
C SER A 235 -11.18 12.86 6.24
N ALA A 236 -11.11 13.43 5.05
CA ALA A 236 -9.97 13.22 4.14
C ALA A 236 -8.65 13.63 4.79
N SER A 237 -8.64 14.73 5.54
CA SER A 237 -7.49 15.21 6.30
C SER A 237 -7.06 14.23 7.39
N THR A 238 -8.01 13.64 8.13
CA THR A 238 -7.71 12.62 9.15
C THR A 238 -7.08 11.38 8.53
N LEU A 239 -7.62 10.90 7.41
CA LEU A 239 -7.05 9.75 6.69
C LEU A 239 -5.64 10.02 6.19
N THR A 240 -5.40 11.21 5.60
CA THR A 240 -4.07 11.61 5.11
C THR A 240 -3.06 11.72 6.24
N THR A 241 -3.47 12.31 7.38
CA THR A 241 -2.61 12.43 8.58
C THR A 241 -2.31 11.06 9.18
N ALA A 242 -3.32 10.19 9.33
CA ALA A 242 -3.16 8.84 9.86
C ALA A 242 -2.23 8.00 8.98
N PHE A 243 -2.34 8.17 7.65
CA PHE A 243 -1.45 7.52 6.70
C PHE A 243 0.00 7.99 6.86
N GLY A 244 0.23 9.30 6.99
CA GLY A 244 1.56 9.86 7.24
C GLY A 244 2.18 9.34 8.55
N ILE A 245 1.40 9.30 9.63
CA ILE A 245 1.84 8.75 10.92
C ILE A 245 2.20 7.27 10.80
N LEU A 246 1.39 6.48 10.09
CA LEU A 246 1.66 5.07 9.84
C LEU A 246 3.00 4.87 9.13
N LEU A 247 3.25 5.62 8.04
CA LEU A 247 4.51 5.54 7.30
C LEU A 247 5.72 5.88 8.17
N LEU A 248 5.62 6.94 8.98
CA LEU A 248 6.69 7.34 9.89
C LEU A 248 6.91 6.32 11.01
N GLY A 249 5.84 5.69 11.50
CA GLY A 249 5.94 4.62 12.50
C GLY A 249 6.67 3.38 11.94
N VAL A 250 6.34 2.95 10.71
CA VAL A 250 7.04 1.86 10.04
C VAL A 250 8.49 2.23 9.74
N CYS A 251 8.74 3.48 9.31
CA CYS A 251 10.10 4.00 9.11
C CYS A 251 10.93 3.92 10.39
N ALA A 252 10.40 4.39 11.52
CA ALA A 252 11.08 4.37 12.80
C ALA A 252 11.38 2.93 13.28
N MET A 253 10.42 2.02 13.12
CA MET A 253 10.59 0.61 13.45
C MET A 253 11.70 -0.04 12.59
N THR A 254 11.67 0.20 11.28
CA THR A 254 12.66 -0.35 10.35
C THR A 254 14.06 0.23 10.61
N ALA A 255 14.15 1.54 10.86
CA ALA A 255 15.40 2.21 11.19
C ALA A 255 16.00 1.70 12.52
N TYR A 256 15.15 1.49 13.53
CA TYR A 256 15.58 0.91 14.80
C TYR A 256 16.19 -0.48 14.62
N ASN A 257 15.52 -1.35 13.86
CA ASN A 257 16.03 -2.70 13.58
C ASN A 257 17.33 -2.67 12.76
N LEU A 258 17.47 -1.71 11.82
CA LEU A 258 18.68 -1.56 11.01
C LEU A 258 19.89 -1.08 11.85
N LEU A 259 19.65 -0.26 12.89
CA LEU A 259 20.69 0.25 13.77
C LEU A 259 21.04 -0.75 14.91
N ALA A 260 20.11 -1.67 15.22
CA ALA A 260 20.27 -2.68 16.27
C ALA A 260 20.89 -3.99 15.76
N ALA A 261 20.95 -4.20 14.45
CA ALA A 261 21.56 -5.33 13.78
C ALA A 261 23.03 -5.06 13.45
#